data_ed71996e4ba7459ad24887e005ed1479
#
_entry.id   ed71996e4ba7459ad24887e005ed1479
#
_cell.length_a   1.000
_cell.length_b   1.000
_cell.length_c   1.000
_cell.angle_alpha   90.00
_cell.angle_beta   90.00
_cell.angle_gamma   90.00
#
_symmetry.space_group_name_H-M   'P 1'
#
loop_
_entity.id
_entity.type
_entity.pdbx_description
1 polymer ?
#
loop_
_entity_poly.entity_id
_entity_poly.type
_entity_poly.pdbx_seq_one_letter_code
_entity_poly.pdbx_strand_id
1 'polypeptide(L)'
;MCGIAGVADLAGLDAATAAQRSAAALGRLRARGPDGEGNWSDSHCAFVHTRLAIIDLSPFGAQPMMRDGLVITFNGEIFNHAEMRDELIRLGHSFR
;
A
#
# COMPACT_ATOMS: atom_id res chain seq x y z
N MET A 1 -13.90 1.95 3.58
CA MET A 1 -12.91 1.16 2.80
C MET A 1 -11.75 2.04 2.40
N CYS A 2 -10.54 1.55 2.51
CA CYS A 2 -9.34 2.25 2.09
C CYS A 2 -9.41 2.70 0.62
N GLY A 3 -8.57 3.66 0.24
CA GLY A 3 -8.39 4.08 -1.14
C GLY A 3 -6.98 3.75 -1.61
N ILE A 4 -6.86 3.27 -2.83
CA ILE A 4 -5.57 3.02 -3.48
C ILE A 4 -5.57 3.64 -4.87
N ALA A 5 -4.42 4.16 -5.28
CA ALA A 5 -4.15 4.54 -6.65
C ALA A 5 -2.66 4.36 -6.97
N GLY A 6 -2.37 4.25 -8.23
CA GLY A 6 -0.99 4.14 -8.69
C GLY A 6 -0.84 4.54 -10.15
N VAL A 7 0.39 4.77 -10.52
CA VAL A 7 0.82 4.99 -11.91
C VAL A 7 2.09 4.20 -12.16
N ALA A 8 2.19 3.61 -13.33
CA ALA A 8 3.40 2.98 -13.82
C ALA A 8 3.71 3.51 -15.22
N ASP A 9 4.98 3.81 -15.47
CA ASP A 9 5.48 4.22 -16.78
C ASP A 9 6.79 3.50 -17.05
N LEU A 10 6.79 2.59 -18.02
CA LEU A 10 7.96 1.78 -18.38
C LEU A 10 9.07 2.63 -19.03
N ALA A 11 8.72 3.77 -19.59
CA ALA A 11 9.69 4.72 -20.14
C ALA A 11 10.36 5.58 -19.06
N GLY A 12 9.83 5.59 -17.86
CA GLY A 12 10.31 6.35 -16.72
C GLY A 12 9.30 7.35 -16.20
N LEU A 13 9.31 7.54 -14.89
CA LEU A 13 8.46 8.48 -14.17
C LEU A 13 9.36 9.44 -13.37
N ASP A 14 9.39 10.70 -13.75
CA ASP A 14 10.18 11.68 -12.99
C ASP A 14 9.54 11.98 -11.62
N ALA A 15 10.39 12.41 -10.67
CA ALA A 15 9.96 12.65 -9.28
C ALA A 15 8.89 13.73 -9.16
N ALA A 16 8.96 14.78 -9.98
CA ALA A 16 7.98 15.87 -9.95
C ALA A 16 6.61 15.40 -10.43
N THR A 17 6.55 14.63 -11.51
CA THR A 17 5.32 14.04 -12.04
C THR A 17 4.75 13.02 -11.04
N ALA A 18 5.60 12.16 -10.44
CA ALA A 18 5.18 11.22 -9.41
C ALA A 18 4.54 11.93 -8.21
N ALA A 19 5.18 12.97 -7.69
CA ALA A 19 4.67 13.77 -6.57
C ALA A 19 3.34 14.46 -6.89
N GLN A 20 3.22 15.07 -8.07
CA GLN A 20 2.00 15.75 -8.51
C GLN A 20 0.83 14.78 -8.64
N ARG A 21 1.03 13.63 -9.28
CA ARG A 21 -0.02 12.60 -9.44
C ARG A 21 -0.42 11.98 -8.12
N SER A 22 0.54 11.71 -7.24
CA SER A 22 0.30 11.19 -5.89
C SER A 22 -0.55 12.18 -5.06
N ALA A 23 -0.21 13.45 -5.04
CA ALA A 23 -0.97 14.47 -4.33
C ALA A 23 -2.41 14.60 -4.85
N ALA A 24 -2.58 14.60 -6.18
CA ALA A 24 -3.91 14.67 -6.79
C ALA A 24 -4.77 13.44 -6.46
N ALA A 25 -4.16 12.24 -6.47
CA ALA A 25 -4.85 10.99 -6.10
C ALA A 25 -5.24 10.97 -4.63
N LEU A 26 -4.33 11.32 -3.72
CA LEU A 26 -4.61 11.42 -2.28
C LEU A 26 -5.76 12.38 -1.99
N GLY A 27 -5.76 13.56 -2.61
CA GLY A 27 -6.85 14.53 -2.45
C GLY A 27 -8.23 13.97 -2.80
N ARG A 28 -8.31 13.08 -3.78
CA ARG A 28 -9.58 12.42 -4.19
C ARG A 28 -9.95 11.21 -3.30
N LEU A 29 -8.97 10.58 -2.70
CA LEU A 29 -9.16 9.34 -1.92
C LEU A 29 -9.36 9.57 -0.43
N ARG A 30 -9.13 10.77 0.10
CA ARG A 30 -9.24 11.08 1.54
C ARG A 30 -10.55 10.67 2.17
N ALA A 31 -11.67 10.87 1.48
CA ALA A 31 -12.98 10.48 2.00
C ALA A 31 -13.13 8.96 2.18
N ARG A 32 -12.33 8.15 1.49
CA ARG A 32 -12.36 6.68 1.61
C ARG A 32 -11.54 6.16 2.78
N GLY A 33 -10.50 6.88 3.18
CA GLY A 33 -9.58 6.48 4.23
C GLY A 33 -9.06 7.68 5.01
N PRO A 34 -9.85 8.20 5.97
CA PRO A 34 -9.50 9.41 6.71
C PRO A 34 -8.46 9.19 7.81
N ASP A 35 -8.11 7.92 8.14
CA ASP A 35 -7.30 7.58 9.31
C ASP A 35 -5.80 7.59 9.03
N GLY A 36 -5.40 7.70 7.78
CA GLY A 36 -3.99 7.80 7.40
C GLY A 36 -3.77 7.86 5.91
N GLU A 37 -2.63 8.39 5.53
CA GLU A 37 -2.19 8.50 4.14
C GLU A 37 -0.77 7.97 4.01
N GLY A 38 -0.48 7.33 2.86
CA GLY A 38 0.85 6.89 2.52
C GLY A 38 1.10 7.01 1.02
N ASN A 39 2.35 7.23 0.66
CA ASN A 39 2.81 7.23 -0.72
C ASN A 39 4.19 6.60 -0.83
N TRP A 40 4.49 6.09 -2.00
CA TRP A 40 5.78 5.57 -2.39
C TRP A 40 5.98 5.78 -3.89
N SER A 41 7.20 6.05 -4.30
CA SER A 41 7.55 6.13 -5.73
C SER A 41 9.00 5.73 -5.99
N ASP A 42 9.24 5.25 -7.21
CA ASP A 42 10.56 5.09 -7.80
C ASP A 42 10.61 5.76 -9.18
N SER A 43 11.61 5.39 -9.98
CA SER A 43 11.80 5.94 -11.33
C SER A 43 10.78 5.46 -12.37
N HIS A 44 9.85 4.56 -12.03
CA HIS A 44 8.89 3.95 -12.96
C HIS A 44 7.47 3.87 -12.39
N CYS A 45 7.33 3.87 -11.07
CA CYS A 45 6.04 3.68 -10.41
C CYS A 45 5.81 4.68 -9.28
N ALA A 46 4.55 4.99 -9.02
CA ALA A 46 4.14 5.66 -7.79
C ALA A 46 2.84 5.04 -7.28
N PHE A 47 2.76 4.81 -5.96
CA PHE A 47 1.59 4.28 -5.27
C PHE A 47 1.15 5.22 -4.17
N VAL A 48 -0.15 5.32 -3.97
CA VAL A 48 -0.76 6.02 -2.83
C VAL A 48 -1.79 5.14 -2.15
N HIS A 49 -1.94 5.34 -0.86
CA HIS A 49 -2.92 4.66 -0.03
C HIS A 49 -3.56 5.65 0.94
N THR A 50 -4.88 5.57 1.08
CA THR A 50 -5.61 6.22 2.17
C THR A 50 -6.26 5.16 3.03
N ARG A 51 -6.03 5.22 4.34
CA ARG A 51 -6.38 4.18 5.30
C ARG A 51 -7.70 4.47 5.99
N LEU A 52 -8.56 3.47 6.02
CA LEU A 52 -9.64 3.35 7.00
C LEU A 52 -9.24 2.21 7.95
N ALA A 53 -8.90 2.55 9.19
CA ALA A 53 -8.43 1.59 10.18
C ALA A 53 -9.63 0.91 10.85
N ILE A 54 -9.84 -0.37 10.57
CA ILE A 54 -10.98 -1.14 11.10
C ILE A 54 -10.50 -2.25 12.03
N ILE A 55 -9.64 -3.16 11.56
CA ILE A 55 -9.19 -4.34 12.30
C ILE A 55 -7.92 -4.02 13.09
N ASP A 56 -6.90 -3.52 12.39
CA ASP A 56 -5.64 -3.11 13.00
C ASP A 56 -5.57 -1.59 13.09
N LEU A 57 -5.58 -1.06 14.30
CA LEU A 57 -5.47 0.37 14.57
C LEU A 57 -4.01 0.83 14.75
N SER A 58 -3.07 -0.12 14.75
CA SER A 58 -1.65 0.18 14.93
C SER A 58 -1.03 0.81 13.67
N PRO A 59 0.13 1.48 13.80
CA PRO A 59 0.86 1.98 12.64
C PRO A 59 1.42 0.89 11.73
N PHE A 60 1.46 -0.38 12.18
CA PHE A 60 1.95 -1.50 11.37
C PHE A 60 1.06 -1.81 10.16
N GLY A 61 -0.22 -1.40 10.20
CA GLY A 61 -1.13 -1.49 9.05
C GLY A 61 -0.97 -0.36 8.03
N ALA A 62 0.01 0.54 8.18
CA ALA A 62 0.24 1.61 7.21
C ALA A 62 0.72 1.07 5.85
N GLN A 63 0.24 1.68 4.78
CA GLN A 63 0.58 1.31 3.40
C GLN A 63 0.98 2.55 2.58
N PRO A 64 1.75 2.42 1.47
CA PRO A 64 2.32 1.17 0.93
C PRO A 64 3.29 0.49 1.88
N MET A 65 3.26 -0.84 1.94
CA MET A 65 4.21 -1.64 2.72
C MET A 65 5.41 -2.02 1.85
N MET A 66 6.59 -2.00 2.46
CA MET A 66 7.85 -2.38 1.80
C MET A 66 8.51 -3.52 2.54
N ARG A 67 8.92 -4.56 1.81
CA ARG A 67 9.71 -5.66 2.34
C ARG A 67 10.52 -6.32 1.21
N ASP A 68 11.80 -6.55 1.46
CA ASP A 68 12.70 -7.31 0.59
C ASP A 68 12.68 -6.83 -0.88
N GLY A 69 12.65 -5.50 -1.10
CA GLY A 69 12.58 -4.90 -2.43
C GLY A 69 11.20 -4.90 -3.09
N LEU A 70 10.20 -5.45 -2.42
CA LEU A 70 8.81 -5.44 -2.88
C LEU A 70 8.03 -4.30 -2.21
N VAL A 71 7.11 -3.73 -2.95
CA VAL A 71 6.18 -2.71 -2.46
C VAL A 71 4.76 -3.12 -2.78
N ILE A 72 3.90 -3.07 -1.78
CA ILE A 72 2.49 -3.41 -1.96
C ILE A 72 1.58 -2.31 -1.42
N THR A 73 0.52 -2.01 -2.15
CA THR A 73 -0.66 -1.32 -1.65
C THR A 73 -1.87 -2.20 -1.93
N PHE A 74 -2.72 -2.39 -0.93
CA PHE A 74 -3.80 -3.36 -0.98
C PHE A 74 -5.05 -2.84 -0.27
N ASN A 75 -6.19 -3.00 -0.89
CA ASN A 75 -7.49 -2.75 -0.29
C ASN A 75 -8.35 -4.00 -0.43
N GLY A 76 -8.43 -4.80 0.62
CA GLY A 76 -9.16 -6.05 0.64
C GLY A 76 -8.89 -6.85 1.90
N GLU A 77 -9.39 -8.07 1.92
CA GLU A 77 -9.19 -9.03 3.00
C GLU A 77 -8.82 -10.41 2.43
N ILE A 78 -7.91 -11.08 3.12
CA ILE A 78 -7.57 -12.48 2.84
C ILE A 78 -8.26 -13.32 3.91
N PHE A 79 -9.42 -13.89 3.60
CA PHE A 79 -10.27 -14.57 4.57
C PHE A 79 -9.61 -15.78 5.23
N ASN A 80 -8.78 -16.51 4.49
CA ASN A 80 -8.01 -17.65 5.00
C ASN A 80 -6.58 -17.29 5.39
N HIS A 81 -6.35 -16.05 5.83
CA HIS A 81 -4.99 -15.56 6.16
C HIS A 81 -4.31 -16.38 7.26
N ALA A 82 -5.06 -16.90 8.24
CA ALA A 82 -4.52 -17.71 9.32
C ALA A 82 -3.95 -19.03 8.80
N GLU A 83 -4.69 -19.73 7.97
CA GLU A 83 -4.27 -21.00 7.36
C GLU A 83 -3.04 -20.80 6.45
N MET A 84 -3.07 -19.75 5.61
CA MET A 84 -1.94 -19.39 4.75
C MET A 84 -0.70 -19.03 5.55
N ARG A 85 -0.87 -18.29 6.66
CA ARG A 85 0.24 -17.94 7.56
C ARG A 85 0.89 -19.19 8.15
N ASP A 86 0.09 -20.14 8.65
CA ASP A 86 0.58 -21.37 9.24
C ASP A 86 1.33 -22.23 8.22
N GLU A 87 0.84 -22.28 6.99
CA GLU A 87 1.51 -23.00 5.90
C GLU A 87 2.85 -22.34 5.56
N LEU A 88 2.88 -21.02 5.41
CA LEU A 88 4.11 -20.28 5.11
C LEU A 88 5.15 -20.41 6.25
N ILE A 89 4.73 -20.42 7.52
CA ILE A 89 5.63 -20.68 8.65
C ILE A 89 6.24 -22.08 8.54
N ARG A 90 5.46 -23.10 8.19
CA ARG A 90 5.97 -24.47 7.96
C ARG A 90 6.97 -24.53 6.82
N LEU A 91 6.85 -23.66 5.82
CA LEU A 91 7.78 -23.53 4.70
C LEU A 91 9.02 -22.65 5.03
N GLY A 92 9.15 -22.17 6.27
CA GLY A 92 10.31 -21.42 6.74
C GLY A 92 10.19 -19.89 6.62
N HIS A 93 9.02 -19.37 6.27
CA HIS A 93 8.79 -17.93 6.25
C HIS A 93 8.52 -17.38 7.66
N SER A 94 8.94 -16.14 7.90
CA SER A 94 8.70 -15.42 9.15
C SER A 94 7.77 -14.23 8.94
N PHE A 95 6.92 -13.98 9.92
CA PHE A 95 6.03 -12.84 9.96
C PHE A 95 6.38 -11.94 11.17
N ARG A 96 6.13 -10.67 11.01
CA ARG A 96 6.23 -9.67 12.08
C ARG A 96 4.86 -9.33 12.60
#